data_22704d68e24a8ea88419fd2409f6718b
#
_entry.id   22704d68e24a8ea88419fd2409f6718b
#
_cell.length_a   1.000
_cell.length_b   1.000
_cell.length_c   1.000
_cell.angle_alpha   90.00
_cell.angle_beta   90.00
_cell.angle_gamma   90.00
#
_symmetry.space_group_name_H-M   'P 1'
#
loop_
_entity.id
_entity.type
_entity.pdbx_description
1 polymer ?
#
loop_
_entity_poly.entity_id
_entity_poly.type
_entity_poly.pdbx_seq_one_letter_code
_entity_poly.pdbx_strand_id
1 'polypeptide(L)'
;MPDSKQTLVMKFGGTSVGSANALNQATQIIKDAREQYPRVVVVTSAMSGVTDLLLKSASLAAQGNIDSLPETESTLREKHFSAVDALIKNGGLCEETKGEIDALIQSLVDLCKAMAVLGEASPRAMDAVASLGERMSVRLLAAVAQDAGIKAKAIETTEFIVTNAHYQNAHPDFQVTAEKTKVALNPLLDEGIIPIVTGFIGATPDGVITTLGRGGSDYTAAIIGSVLPADDVWIWTDVDGVMTTDPRIAPEAQTLPEISYGEIAELAYYGAKVLHPKTIRPVVEAGIGLRICNTFNPSHPGTRLIANGQGNGKKYKPEKVMKAVTAIRKQRLVTIEGRGMLGVPGVAARAFGAVASTGTSVPLITQASSEQSICFAVPSEATPSVLEALEKVFVHELEDEDIDRVWSTEDVSIITVVGAGMRHTVGVAGRVFSQLGNNSVNVLAIAQGSSEVSISLVVDSADTENAVKSLHRLIVQ
;
A
#
# COMPACT_ATOMS: atom_id res chain seq x y z
N MET A 1 5.65 17.44 33.78
CA MET A 1 5.59 15.98 33.72
C MET A 1 5.12 15.66 32.32
N PRO A 2 5.70 14.72 31.58
CA PRO A 2 5.12 14.32 30.31
C PRO A 2 3.70 13.84 30.60
N ASP A 3 2.77 14.28 29.77
CA ASP A 3 1.35 13.97 29.92
C ASP A 3 1.22 12.43 29.91
N SER A 4 0.65 11.83 30.95
CA SER A 4 0.68 10.40 31.25
C SER A 4 -0.04 9.51 30.21
N LYS A 5 -0.38 10.04 29.04
CA LYS A 5 -1.19 9.42 28.00
C LYS A 5 -0.55 9.43 26.62
N GLN A 6 0.74 9.72 26.47
CA GLN A 6 1.38 9.64 25.17
C GLN A 6 1.26 8.23 24.58
N THR A 7 0.58 8.11 23.47
CA THR A 7 0.28 6.86 22.80
C THR A 7 1.01 6.77 21.48
N LEU A 8 1.77 5.70 21.27
CA LEU A 8 2.40 5.35 20.00
C LEU A 8 1.71 4.14 19.38
N VAL A 9 1.39 4.22 18.10
CA VAL A 9 0.97 3.05 17.32
C VAL A 9 2.11 2.65 16.39
N MET A 10 2.54 1.39 16.47
CA MET A 10 3.62 0.85 15.64
C MET A 10 3.05 -0.23 14.73
N LYS A 11 3.41 -0.22 13.45
CA LYS A 11 3.03 -1.30 12.54
C LYS A 11 4.28 -1.97 11.98
N PHE A 12 4.32 -3.29 12.03
CA PHE A 12 5.38 -4.09 11.41
C PHE A 12 4.86 -4.78 10.15
N GLY A 13 5.55 -4.54 9.01
CA GLY A 13 5.24 -5.17 7.72
C GLY A 13 5.64 -6.64 7.69
N GLY A 14 5.22 -7.36 6.65
CA GLY A 14 5.48 -8.80 6.53
C GLY A 14 6.97 -9.17 6.50
N THR A 15 7.83 -8.33 5.92
CA THR A 15 9.30 -8.48 5.96
C THR A 15 9.86 -8.26 7.36
N SER A 16 9.27 -7.34 8.12
CA SER A 16 9.66 -6.99 9.49
C SER A 16 9.30 -8.08 10.53
N VAL A 17 8.46 -9.05 10.16
CA VAL A 17 8.08 -10.21 10.99
C VAL A 17 8.30 -11.53 10.26
N GLY A 18 8.96 -11.50 9.09
CA GLY A 18 9.07 -12.63 8.16
C GLY A 18 10.09 -13.71 8.53
N SER A 19 10.90 -13.51 9.58
CA SER A 19 11.93 -14.46 10.04
C SER A 19 12.19 -14.29 11.52
N ALA A 20 12.88 -15.26 12.15
CA ALA A 20 13.28 -15.17 13.54
C ALA A 20 14.14 -13.92 13.81
N ASN A 21 15.07 -13.58 12.92
CA ASN A 21 15.88 -12.36 13.07
C ASN A 21 15.02 -11.09 13.03
N ALA A 22 14.08 -11.01 12.09
CA ALA A 22 13.17 -9.87 11.97
C ALA A 22 12.26 -9.73 13.21
N LEU A 23 11.71 -10.83 13.72
CA LEU A 23 10.89 -10.85 14.92
C LEU A 23 11.68 -10.42 16.17
N ASN A 24 12.93 -10.89 16.32
CA ASN A 24 13.81 -10.44 17.39
C ASN A 24 14.08 -8.94 17.32
N GLN A 25 14.36 -8.43 16.12
CA GLN A 25 14.57 -6.99 15.89
C GLN A 25 13.29 -6.18 16.19
N ALA A 26 12.13 -6.65 15.72
CA ALA A 26 10.85 -6.01 16.02
C ALA A 26 10.58 -5.98 17.53
N THR A 27 10.87 -7.06 18.25
CA THR A 27 10.71 -7.14 19.70
C THR A 27 11.63 -6.15 20.42
N GLN A 28 12.88 -6.00 19.98
CA GLN A 28 13.78 -4.99 20.55
C GLN A 28 13.28 -3.57 20.30
N ILE A 29 12.80 -3.27 19.09
CA ILE A 29 12.20 -1.97 18.75
C ILE A 29 10.97 -1.68 19.62
N ILE A 30 10.11 -2.67 19.87
CA ILE A 30 8.96 -2.53 20.76
C ILE A 30 9.41 -2.20 22.20
N LYS A 31 10.46 -2.86 22.69
CA LYS A 31 11.04 -2.61 24.00
C LYS A 31 11.57 -1.19 24.12
N ASP A 32 12.35 -0.73 23.14
CA ASP A 32 12.93 0.61 23.12
C ASP A 32 11.84 1.70 23.03
N ALA A 33 10.79 1.45 22.25
CA ALA A 33 9.65 2.34 22.13
C ALA A 33 8.88 2.47 23.47
N ARG A 34 8.76 1.36 24.23
CA ARG A 34 8.08 1.36 25.54
C ARG A 34 8.80 2.22 26.59
N GLU A 35 10.11 2.42 26.46
CA GLU A 35 10.88 3.32 27.32
C GLU A 35 10.54 4.79 27.07
N GLN A 36 10.14 5.13 25.85
CA GLN A 36 9.83 6.50 25.44
C GLN A 36 8.33 6.84 25.53
N TYR A 37 7.47 5.85 25.29
CA TYR A 37 6.02 6.01 25.26
C TYR A 37 5.35 5.15 26.35
N PRO A 38 4.58 5.76 27.24
CA PRO A 38 3.87 5.02 28.28
C PRO A 38 2.77 4.10 27.74
N ARG A 39 2.28 4.34 26.52
CA ARG A 39 1.24 3.53 25.88
C ARG A 39 1.68 3.19 24.45
N VAL A 40 1.82 1.91 24.16
CA VAL A 40 2.24 1.39 22.85
C VAL A 40 1.23 0.37 22.35
N VAL A 41 0.78 0.52 21.12
CA VAL A 41 -0.01 -0.47 20.39
C VAL A 41 0.81 -0.97 19.21
N VAL A 42 0.85 -2.27 18.99
CA VAL A 42 1.59 -2.89 17.89
C VAL A 42 0.63 -3.57 16.93
N VAL A 43 0.70 -3.20 15.66
CA VAL A 43 -0.03 -3.84 14.55
C VAL A 43 0.92 -4.72 13.77
N THR A 44 0.58 -5.98 13.55
CA THR A 44 1.41 -6.90 12.76
C THR A 44 0.72 -7.36 11.50
N SER A 45 1.47 -7.44 10.40
CA SER A 45 1.06 -8.12 9.17
C SER A 45 1.33 -9.63 9.26
N ALA A 46 0.79 -10.40 8.33
CA ALA A 46 1.24 -11.77 8.11
C ALA A 46 2.76 -11.82 7.82
N MET A 47 3.42 -12.91 8.12
CA MET A 47 4.81 -13.13 7.69
C MET A 47 4.91 -13.06 6.16
N SER A 48 6.02 -12.52 5.64
CA SER A 48 6.23 -12.36 4.19
C SER A 48 5.93 -13.63 3.40
N GLY A 49 5.13 -13.52 2.33
CA GLY A 49 4.73 -14.61 1.44
C GLY A 49 3.59 -15.49 1.97
N VAL A 50 3.19 -15.35 3.24
CA VAL A 50 2.12 -16.19 3.82
C VAL A 50 0.77 -15.88 3.20
N THR A 51 0.39 -14.62 3.07
CA THR A 51 -0.90 -14.21 2.48
C THR A 51 -1.03 -14.71 1.04
N ASP A 52 0.03 -14.60 0.24
CA ASP A 52 0.03 -15.09 -1.15
C ASP A 52 -0.14 -16.61 -1.21
N LEU A 53 0.53 -17.35 -0.31
CA LEU A 53 0.41 -18.80 -0.21
C LEU A 53 -1.02 -19.22 0.17
N LEU A 54 -1.63 -18.56 1.14
CA LEU A 54 -3.00 -18.79 1.58
C LEU A 54 -4.00 -18.58 0.43
N LEU A 55 -3.91 -17.43 -0.23
CA LEU A 55 -4.82 -17.07 -1.34
C LEU A 55 -4.65 -17.98 -2.55
N LYS A 56 -3.41 -18.36 -2.87
CA LYS A 56 -3.12 -19.33 -3.94
C LYS A 56 -3.76 -20.69 -3.63
N SER A 57 -3.63 -21.19 -2.40
CA SER A 57 -4.22 -22.47 -1.99
C SER A 57 -5.76 -22.44 -2.07
N ALA A 58 -6.39 -21.35 -1.63
CA ALA A 58 -7.84 -21.17 -1.75
C ALA A 58 -8.29 -21.12 -3.22
N SER A 59 -7.55 -20.43 -4.08
CA SER A 59 -7.87 -20.33 -5.51
C SER A 59 -7.74 -21.67 -6.23
N LEU A 60 -6.74 -22.48 -5.89
CA LEU A 60 -6.59 -23.83 -6.42
C LEU A 60 -7.70 -24.77 -5.91
N ALA A 61 -8.02 -24.69 -4.64
CA ALA A 61 -9.10 -25.45 -4.04
C ALA A 61 -10.46 -25.15 -4.69
N ALA A 62 -10.75 -23.89 -5.00
CA ALA A 62 -11.96 -23.49 -5.72
C ALA A 62 -12.07 -24.11 -7.13
N GLN A 63 -10.93 -24.52 -7.71
CA GLN A 63 -10.87 -25.25 -8.99
C GLN A 63 -10.92 -26.78 -8.81
N GLY A 64 -11.16 -27.27 -7.59
CA GLY A 64 -11.16 -28.69 -7.24
C GLY A 64 -9.76 -29.28 -7.00
N ASN A 65 -8.70 -28.46 -7.06
CA ASN A 65 -7.32 -28.91 -6.87
C ASN A 65 -6.85 -28.64 -5.44
N ILE A 66 -6.71 -29.71 -4.65
CA ILE A 66 -6.20 -29.68 -3.27
C ILE A 66 -4.87 -30.43 -3.12
N ASP A 67 -4.23 -30.85 -4.20
CA ASP A 67 -3.02 -31.69 -4.16
C ASP A 67 -1.82 -30.97 -3.52
N SER A 68 -1.77 -29.63 -3.64
CA SER A 68 -0.72 -28.81 -3.03
C SER A 68 -0.96 -28.46 -1.56
N LEU A 69 -2.12 -28.85 -1.00
CA LEU A 69 -2.50 -28.46 0.36
C LEU A 69 -1.55 -29.03 1.45
N PRO A 70 -1.10 -30.32 1.37
CA PRO A 70 -0.12 -30.84 2.33
C PRO A 70 1.22 -30.11 2.31
N GLU A 71 1.69 -29.68 1.13
CA GLU A 71 2.90 -28.86 0.98
C GLU A 71 2.71 -27.46 1.60
N THR A 72 1.54 -26.86 1.37
CA THR A 72 1.18 -25.58 1.99
C THR A 72 1.18 -25.67 3.52
N GLU A 73 0.57 -26.69 4.09
CA GLU A 73 0.58 -26.94 5.54
C GLU A 73 2.00 -27.07 6.07
N SER A 74 2.82 -27.90 5.42
CA SER A 74 4.22 -28.10 5.82
C SER A 74 5.00 -26.79 5.78
N THR A 75 4.84 -25.99 4.72
CA THR A 75 5.50 -24.70 4.56
C THR A 75 5.07 -23.69 5.65
N LEU A 76 3.78 -23.63 5.97
CA LEU A 76 3.28 -22.76 7.03
C LEU A 76 3.80 -23.17 8.41
N ARG A 77 3.78 -24.48 8.72
CA ARG A 77 4.35 -25.00 9.97
C ARG A 77 5.84 -24.73 10.07
N GLU A 78 6.62 -25.07 9.05
CA GLU A 78 8.05 -24.84 9.04
C GLU A 78 8.37 -23.36 9.28
N LYS A 79 7.69 -22.46 8.56
CA LYS A 79 7.92 -21.02 8.66
C LYS A 79 7.64 -20.45 10.05
N HIS A 80 6.52 -20.84 10.66
CA HIS A 80 6.13 -20.31 11.97
C HIS A 80 6.83 -21.04 13.12
N PHE A 81 6.90 -22.38 13.07
CA PHE A 81 7.48 -23.17 14.15
C PHE A 81 8.99 -22.99 14.27
N SER A 82 9.71 -22.84 13.13
CA SER A 82 11.15 -22.53 13.20
C SER A 82 11.40 -21.18 13.91
N ALA A 83 10.52 -20.21 13.75
CA ALA A 83 10.64 -18.93 14.47
C ALA A 83 10.27 -19.08 15.95
N VAL A 84 9.23 -19.88 16.28
CA VAL A 84 8.87 -20.23 17.67
C VAL A 84 10.05 -20.91 18.36
N ASP A 85 10.61 -21.97 17.77
CA ASP A 85 11.73 -22.74 18.33
C ASP A 85 13.00 -21.93 18.51
N ALA A 86 13.26 -20.98 17.60
CA ALA A 86 14.43 -20.12 17.67
C ALA A 86 14.35 -19.03 18.75
N LEU A 87 13.14 -18.54 19.06
CA LEU A 87 12.96 -17.34 19.86
C LEU A 87 12.32 -17.56 21.23
N ILE A 88 11.45 -18.57 21.40
CA ILE A 88 10.71 -18.80 22.64
C ILE A 88 11.42 -19.88 23.46
N LYS A 89 11.96 -19.51 24.62
CA LYS A 89 12.67 -20.39 25.51
C LYS A 89 11.77 -21.05 26.54
N ASN A 90 10.64 -20.42 26.89
CA ASN A 90 9.65 -20.98 27.79
C ASN A 90 8.90 -22.13 27.08
N GLY A 91 9.14 -23.37 27.50
CA GLY A 91 8.57 -24.56 26.89
C GLY A 91 7.03 -24.59 26.88
N GLY A 92 6.39 -24.11 27.94
CA GLY A 92 4.91 -24.03 28.00
C GLY A 92 4.36 -23.03 26.95
N LEU A 93 4.95 -21.85 26.88
CA LEU A 93 4.56 -20.82 25.91
C LEU A 93 4.86 -21.25 24.45
N CYS A 94 5.96 -21.99 24.23
CA CYS A 94 6.33 -22.57 22.95
C CYS A 94 5.24 -23.52 22.46
N GLU A 95 4.85 -24.50 23.27
CA GLU A 95 3.82 -25.49 22.89
C GLU A 95 2.43 -24.86 22.73
N GLU A 96 2.05 -23.93 23.60
CA GLU A 96 0.79 -23.18 23.47
C GLU A 96 0.74 -22.42 22.12
N THR A 97 1.81 -21.66 21.82
CA THR A 97 1.89 -20.87 20.58
C THR A 97 1.83 -21.76 19.32
N LYS A 98 2.56 -22.89 19.33
CA LYS A 98 2.49 -23.86 18.23
C LYS A 98 1.09 -24.46 18.09
N GLY A 99 0.45 -24.80 19.19
CA GLY A 99 -0.92 -25.35 19.19
C GLY A 99 -1.94 -24.37 18.59
N GLU A 100 -1.86 -23.09 18.99
CA GLU A 100 -2.74 -22.05 18.44
C GLU A 100 -2.51 -21.83 16.94
N ILE A 101 -1.24 -21.79 16.49
CA ILE A 101 -0.90 -21.64 15.07
C ILE A 101 -1.36 -22.86 14.27
N ASP A 102 -1.16 -24.08 14.79
CA ASP A 102 -1.59 -25.31 14.12
C ASP A 102 -3.11 -25.37 13.93
N ALA A 103 -3.87 -24.92 14.92
CA ALA A 103 -5.33 -24.81 14.80
C ALA A 103 -5.77 -23.88 13.67
N LEU A 104 -5.03 -22.78 13.43
CA LEU A 104 -5.29 -21.88 12.32
C LEU A 104 -4.89 -22.51 10.97
N ILE A 105 -3.80 -23.27 10.92
CA ILE A 105 -3.41 -24.01 9.72
C ILE A 105 -4.46 -25.08 9.41
N GLN A 106 -4.98 -25.78 10.42
CA GLN A 106 -6.07 -26.74 10.22
C GLN A 106 -7.34 -26.05 9.70
N SER A 107 -7.64 -24.84 10.18
CA SER A 107 -8.77 -24.05 9.65
C SER A 107 -8.61 -23.71 8.14
N LEU A 108 -7.38 -23.46 7.67
CA LEU A 108 -7.10 -23.32 6.23
C LEU A 108 -7.48 -24.59 5.46
N VAL A 109 -7.03 -25.74 5.97
CA VAL A 109 -7.29 -27.04 5.34
C VAL A 109 -8.80 -27.29 5.21
N ASP A 110 -9.55 -27.03 6.27
CA ASP A 110 -10.99 -27.25 6.29
C ASP A 110 -11.72 -26.29 5.34
N LEU A 111 -11.31 -25.03 5.29
CA LEU A 111 -11.85 -24.04 4.33
C LEU A 111 -11.54 -24.45 2.89
N CYS A 112 -10.30 -24.84 2.59
CA CYS A 112 -9.92 -25.28 1.24
C CYS A 112 -10.68 -26.54 0.81
N LYS A 113 -10.84 -27.53 1.69
CA LYS A 113 -11.66 -28.71 1.41
C LYS A 113 -13.12 -28.35 1.12
N ALA A 114 -13.71 -27.43 1.90
CA ALA A 114 -15.07 -26.96 1.64
C ALA A 114 -15.18 -26.25 0.28
N MET A 115 -14.23 -25.38 -0.06
CA MET A 115 -14.17 -24.71 -1.37
C MET A 115 -14.05 -25.72 -2.52
N ALA A 116 -13.24 -26.77 -2.37
CA ALA A 116 -13.08 -27.80 -3.38
C ALA A 116 -14.37 -28.58 -3.64
N VAL A 117 -15.14 -28.86 -2.59
CA VAL A 117 -16.46 -29.50 -2.71
C VAL A 117 -17.49 -28.59 -3.39
N LEU A 118 -17.47 -27.28 -3.07
CA LEU A 118 -18.37 -26.30 -3.64
C LEU A 118 -18.00 -25.90 -5.08
N GLY A 119 -16.74 -26.05 -5.47
CA GLY A 119 -16.22 -25.63 -6.78
C GLY A 119 -16.11 -24.11 -6.92
N GLU A 120 -16.15 -23.37 -5.81
CA GLU A 120 -16.05 -21.91 -5.80
C GLU A 120 -15.41 -21.37 -4.51
N ALA A 121 -14.83 -20.15 -4.61
CA ALA A 121 -14.38 -19.37 -3.47
C ALA A 121 -15.09 -18.00 -3.49
N SER A 122 -16.09 -17.81 -2.65
CA SER A 122 -16.74 -16.50 -2.50
C SER A 122 -15.76 -15.46 -1.93
N PRO A 123 -15.95 -14.15 -2.22
CA PRO A 123 -15.13 -13.09 -1.61
C PRO A 123 -15.07 -13.16 -0.08
N ARG A 124 -16.18 -13.55 0.58
CA ARG A 124 -16.24 -13.80 2.02
C ARG A 124 -15.32 -14.95 2.46
N ALA A 125 -15.30 -16.04 1.71
CA ALA A 125 -14.44 -17.18 2.01
C ALA A 125 -12.96 -16.84 1.81
N MET A 126 -12.65 -16.04 0.79
CA MET A 126 -11.29 -15.53 0.55
C MET A 126 -10.80 -14.63 1.69
N ASP A 127 -11.67 -13.77 2.25
CA ASP A 127 -11.34 -12.94 3.42
C ASP A 127 -11.05 -13.80 4.65
N ALA A 128 -11.83 -14.85 4.90
CA ALA A 128 -11.59 -15.78 5.99
C ALA A 128 -10.22 -16.46 5.86
N VAL A 129 -9.86 -16.93 4.66
CA VAL A 129 -8.56 -17.55 4.40
C VAL A 129 -7.42 -16.53 4.55
N ALA A 130 -7.54 -15.35 3.93
CA ALA A 130 -6.52 -14.32 4.01
C ALA A 130 -6.22 -13.91 5.45
N SER A 131 -7.24 -13.85 6.32
CA SER A 131 -7.11 -13.45 7.72
C SER A 131 -6.19 -14.34 8.54
N LEU A 132 -6.02 -15.60 8.16
CA LEU A 132 -5.24 -16.58 8.92
C LEU A 132 -3.77 -16.18 9.06
N GLY A 133 -3.22 -15.47 8.06
CA GLY A 133 -1.84 -15.02 8.09
C GLY A 133 -1.56 -14.05 9.24
N GLU A 134 -2.36 -13.03 9.39
CA GLU A 134 -2.24 -12.05 10.48
C GLU A 134 -2.57 -12.68 11.84
N ARG A 135 -3.52 -13.58 11.87
CA ARG A 135 -3.92 -14.31 13.09
C ARG A 135 -2.82 -15.23 13.61
N MET A 136 -2.05 -15.87 12.74
CA MET A 136 -0.84 -16.62 13.11
C MET A 136 0.28 -15.68 13.57
N SER A 137 0.52 -14.59 12.83
CA SER A 137 1.60 -13.65 13.11
C SER A 137 1.42 -12.92 14.44
N VAL A 138 0.19 -12.53 14.79
CA VAL A 138 -0.08 -11.82 16.06
C VAL A 138 0.24 -12.69 17.28
N ARG A 139 -0.07 -13.99 17.22
CA ARG A 139 0.24 -14.96 18.27
C ARG A 139 1.74 -15.13 18.42
N LEU A 140 2.43 -15.33 17.31
CA LEU A 140 3.88 -15.49 17.29
C LEU A 140 4.59 -14.27 17.88
N LEU A 141 4.28 -13.05 17.39
CA LEU A 141 4.95 -11.83 17.87
C LEU A 141 4.63 -11.55 19.34
N ALA A 142 3.41 -11.82 19.80
CA ALA A 142 3.04 -11.64 21.18
C ALA A 142 3.79 -12.62 22.11
N ALA A 143 3.89 -13.88 21.72
CA ALA A 143 4.63 -14.88 22.49
C ALA A 143 6.13 -14.57 22.55
N VAL A 144 6.74 -14.15 21.43
CA VAL A 144 8.16 -13.71 21.42
C VAL A 144 8.37 -12.49 22.32
N ALA A 145 7.46 -11.52 22.30
CA ALA A 145 7.53 -10.36 23.19
C ALA A 145 7.38 -10.76 24.67
N GLN A 146 6.48 -11.69 24.99
CA GLN A 146 6.29 -12.21 26.35
C GLN A 146 7.53 -12.95 26.86
N ASP A 147 8.13 -13.82 26.03
CA ASP A 147 9.36 -14.54 26.39
C ASP A 147 10.54 -13.59 26.61
N ALA A 148 10.56 -12.45 25.91
CA ALA A 148 11.52 -11.36 26.11
C ALA A 148 11.21 -10.47 27.34
N GLY A 149 10.20 -10.81 28.14
CA GLY A 149 9.82 -10.10 29.36
C GLY A 149 8.95 -8.86 29.16
N ILE A 150 8.40 -8.68 27.99
CA ILE A 150 7.45 -7.58 27.69
C ILE A 150 6.04 -8.05 28.07
N LYS A 151 5.30 -7.24 28.83
CA LYS A 151 3.88 -7.50 29.08
C LYS A 151 3.10 -7.23 27.78
N ALA A 152 2.87 -8.27 27.01
CA ALA A 152 2.18 -8.20 25.72
C ALA A 152 0.97 -9.12 25.66
N LYS A 153 -0.03 -8.80 24.82
CA LYS A 153 -1.21 -9.64 24.60
C LYS A 153 -1.60 -9.61 23.12
N ALA A 154 -1.80 -10.79 22.53
CA ALA A 154 -2.36 -10.93 21.19
C ALA A 154 -3.86 -10.62 21.20
N ILE A 155 -4.31 -9.80 20.22
CA ILE A 155 -5.72 -9.44 20.07
C ILE A 155 -6.07 -9.43 18.57
N GLU A 156 -7.20 -9.98 18.22
CA GLU A 156 -7.71 -9.90 16.85
C GLU A 156 -8.52 -8.61 16.66
N THR A 157 -8.21 -7.82 15.64
CA THR A 157 -8.91 -6.57 15.34
C THR A 157 -10.37 -6.77 14.95
N THR A 158 -10.76 -7.99 14.61
CA THR A 158 -12.16 -8.40 14.41
C THR A 158 -13.04 -8.16 15.63
N GLU A 159 -12.45 -8.03 16.82
CA GLU A 159 -13.17 -7.72 18.05
C GLU A 159 -13.65 -6.28 18.13
N PHE A 160 -12.95 -5.34 17.43
CA PHE A 160 -13.21 -3.91 17.58
C PHE A 160 -13.19 -3.10 16.27
N ILE A 161 -12.55 -3.54 15.18
CA ILE A 161 -12.67 -2.87 13.87
C ILE A 161 -13.92 -3.40 13.17
N VAL A 162 -14.97 -2.58 13.20
CA VAL A 162 -16.26 -2.89 12.57
C VAL A 162 -16.28 -2.33 11.15
N THR A 163 -16.69 -3.18 10.19
CA THR A 163 -16.69 -2.83 8.77
C THR A 163 -18.04 -3.12 8.12
N ASN A 164 -18.24 -2.60 6.90
CA ASN A 164 -19.30 -3.10 6.03
C ASN A 164 -18.96 -4.48 5.44
N ALA A 165 -19.93 -5.11 4.74
CA ALA A 165 -19.77 -6.42 4.10
C ALA A 165 -19.20 -6.35 2.67
N HIS A 166 -18.40 -5.32 2.37
CA HIS A 166 -17.71 -5.22 1.08
C HIS A 166 -16.38 -6.00 1.15
N TYR A 167 -16.49 -7.32 1.02
CA TYR A 167 -15.36 -8.25 1.17
C TYR A 167 -14.18 -7.87 0.25
N GLN A 168 -12.95 -8.18 0.67
CA GLN A 168 -11.67 -7.87 0.03
C GLN A 168 -11.29 -6.38 -0.01
N ASN A 169 -12.22 -5.47 0.28
CA ASN A 169 -11.97 -4.03 0.35
C ASN A 169 -12.99 -3.35 1.28
N ALA A 170 -13.15 -3.89 2.48
CA ALA A 170 -14.12 -3.40 3.45
C ALA A 170 -13.80 -1.98 3.95
N HIS A 171 -14.85 -1.24 4.25
CA HIS A 171 -14.76 0.11 4.80
C HIS A 171 -15.11 0.09 6.28
N PRO A 172 -14.27 0.66 7.17
CA PRO A 172 -14.54 0.73 8.59
C PRO A 172 -15.66 1.73 8.89
N ASP A 173 -16.52 1.35 9.84
CA ASP A 173 -17.36 2.29 10.56
C ASP A 173 -16.52 2.94 11.66
N PHE A 174 -16.09 4.17 11.46
CA PHE A 174 -15.19 4.86 12.38
C PHE A 174 -15.84 5.14 13.73
N GLN A 175 -17.13 5.40 13.79
CA GLN A 175 -17.80 5.70 15.05
C GLN A 175 -17.86 4.47 15.95
N VAL A 176 -18.38 3.36 15.44
CA VAL A 176 -18.49 2.10 16.20
C VAL A 176 -17.10 1.55 16.50
N THR A 177 -16.17 1.62 15.55
CA THR A 177 -14.77 1.20 15.73
C THR A 177 -14.10 1.99 16.86
N ALA A 178 -14.31 3.31 16.93
CA ALA A 178 -13.71 4.14 17.98
C ALA A 178 -14.19 3.75 19.38
N GLU A 179 -15.48 3.48 19.55
CA GLU A 179 -16.06 3.05 20.82
C GLU A 179 -15.50 1.69 21.24
N LYS A 180 -15.56 0.69 20.35
CA LYS A 180 -15.06 -0.66 20.62
C LYS A 180 -13.55 -0.71 20.85
N THR A 181 -12.76 0.04 20.06
CA THR A 181 -11.30 0.10 20.23
C THR A 181 -10.92 0.64 21.62
N LYS A 182 -11.59 1.69 22.08
CA LYS A 182 -11.33 2.26 23.43
C LYS A 182 -11.67 1.25 24.52
N VAL A 183 -12.77 0.53 24.39
CA VAL A 183 -13.17 -0.51 25.36
C VAL A 183 -12.18 -1.68 25.36
N ALA A 184 -11.71 -2.11 24.19
CA ALA A 184 -10.79 -3.25 24.09
C ALA A 184 -9.36 -2.92 24.52
N LEU A 185 -8.83 -1.75 24.12
CA LEU A 185 -7.40 -1.45 24.27
C LEU A 185 -7.05 -0.58 25.48
N ASN A 186 -7.91 0.38 25.91
CA ASN A 186 -7.56 1.26 27.01
C ASN A 186 -7.26 0.53 28.32
N PRO A 187 -8.04 -0.48 28.78
CA PRO A 187 -7.73 -1.20 30.01
C PRO A 187 -6.33 -1.81 30.00
N LEU A 188 -5.94 -2.43 28.87
CA LEU A 188 -4.62 -3.04 28.72
C LEU A 188 -3.50 -2.00 28.74
N LEU A 189 -3.69 -0.90 28.04
CA LEU A 189 -2.74 0.20 27.98
C LEU A 189 -2.55 0.87 29.36
N ASP A 190 -3.61 0.99 30.13
CA ASP A 190 -3.59 1.58 31.49
C ASP A 190 -2.91 0.63 32.50
N GLU A 191 -2.96 -0.69 32.27
CA GLU A 191 -2.22 -1.71 33.01
C GLU A 191 -0.75 -1.86 32.55
N GLY A 192 -0.35 -1.11 31.51
CA GLY A 192 1.00 -1.18 30.93
C GLY A 192 1.24 -2.43 30.08
N ILE A 193 0.19 -3.09 29.64
CA ILE A 193 0.22 -4.21 28.71
C ILE A 193 0.25 -3.64 27.28
N ILE A 194 1.14 -4.16 26.44
CA ILE A 194 1.22 -3.81 25.02
C ILE A 194 0.26 -4.71 24.22
N PRO A 195 -0.86 -4.19 23.69
CA PRO A 195 -1.67 -4.96 22.78
C PRO A 195 -0.94 -5.11 21.43
N ILE A 196 -0.73 -6.36 21.02
CA ILE A 196 -0.24 -6.73 19.70
C ILE A 196 -1.46 -7.20 18.92
N VAL A 197 -1.83 -6.44 17.89
CA VAL A 197 -3.09 -6.64 17.17
C VAL A 197 -2.87 -7.08 15.73
N THR A 198 -3.82 -7.82 15.19
CA THR A 198 -3.80 -8.18 13.76
C THR A 198 -3.94 -6.93 12.89
N GLY A 199 -3.14 -6.80 11.84
CA GLY A 199 -3.38 -5.85 10.76
C GLY A 199 -4.42 -6.36 9.77
N PHE A 200 -4.79 -5.58 8.76
CA PHE A 200 -5.49 -5.98 7.55
C PHE A 200 -6.96 -6.42 7.72
N ILE A 201 -7.37 -6.92 8.87
CA ILE A 201 -8.68 -7.53 9.08
C ILE A 201 -9.59 -6.69 9.99
N GLY A 202 -10.88 -6.87 9.81
CA GLY A 202 -11.96 -6.40 10.66
C GLY A 202 -13.13 -7.39 10.60
N ALA A 203 -14.28 -7.01 11.12
CA ALA A 203 -15.48 -7.82 11.02
C ALA A 203 -16.73 -6.96 10.78
N THR A 204 -17.73 -7.55 10.14
CA THR A 204 -19.07 -6.95 10.07
C THR A 204 -19.69 -6.89 11.47
N PRO A 205 -20.77 -6.12 11.68
CA PRO A 205 -21.51 -6.12 12.97
C PRO A 205 -21.92 -7.52 13.45
N ASP A 206 -22.15 -8.45 12.50
CA ASP A 206 -22.53 -9.84 12.78
C ASP A 206 -21.33 -10.75 13.04
N GLY A 207 -20.10 -10.19 13.13
CA GLY A 207 -18.87 -10.92 13.43
C GLY A 207 -18.26 -11.67 12.23
N VAL A 208 -18.69 -11.39 10.99
CA VAL A 208 -18.11 -12.01 9.80
C VAL A 208 -16.82 -11.31 9.43
N ILE A 209 -15.72 -12.06 9.31
CA ILE A 209 -14.39 -11.53 8.98
C ILE A 209 -14.40 -10.85 7.61
N THR A 210 -13.76 -9.70 7.55
CA THR A 210 -13.54 -8.91 6.34
C THR A 210 -12.09 -8.48 6.24
N THR A 211 -11.61 -8.17 5.02
CA THR A 211 -10.28 -7.58 4.83
C THR A 211 -10.39 -6.15 4.31
N LEU A 212 -9.44 -5.29 4.74
CA LEU A 212 -9.42 -3.85 4.44
C LEU A 212 -8.83 -3.54 3.05
N GLY A 213 -8.41 -4.56 2.32
CA GLY A 213 -7.80 -4.44 1.00
C GLY A 213 -6.32 -4.04 1.05
N ARG A 214 -5.80 -3.57 -0.08
CA ARG A 214 -4.37 -3.27 -0.24
C ARG A 214 -3.87 -2.26 0.81
N GLY A 215 -2.74 -2.57 1.46
CA GLY A 215 -2.19 -1.75 2.54
C GLY A 215 -3.00 -1.82 3.83
N GLY A 216 -3.84 -2.87 3.99
CA GLY A 216 -4.77 -2.98 5.11
C GLY A 216 -4.13 -2.94 6.48
N SER A 217 -2.90 -3.46 6.67
CA SER A 217 -2.21 -3.38 7.97
C SER A 217 -1.75 -1.95 8.29
N ASP A 218 -1.31 -1.17 7.28
CA ASP A 218 -1.01 0.26 7.44
C ASP A 218 -2.29 1.03 7.75
N TYR A 219 -3.40 0.64 7.09
CA TYR A 219 -4.72 1.21 7.35
C TYR A 219 -5.20 0.90 8.76
N THR A 220 -5.00 -0.32 9.25
CA THR A 220 -5.29 -0.70 10.65
C THR A 220 -4.55 0.21 11.63
N ALA A 221 -3.25 0.43 11.42
CA ALA A 221 -2.46 1.32 12.29
C ALA A 221 -2.97 2.77 12.25
N ALA A 222 -3.35 3.26 11.08
CA ALA A 222 -3.93 4.59 10.93
C ALA A 222 -5.31 4.72 11.59
N ILE A 223 -6.18 3.70 11.47
CA ILE A 223 -7.48 3.65 12.15
C ILE A 223 -7.26 3.70 13.66
N ILE A 224 -6.44 2.81 14.21
CA ILE A 224 -6.17 2.74 15.66
C ILE A 224 -5.55 4.07 16.15
N GLY A 225 -4.57 4.61 15.42
CA GLY A 225 -3.96 5.90 15.73
C GLY A 225 -4.98 7.02 15.82
N SER A 226 -5.92 7.10 14.87
CA SER A 226 -6.94 8.15 14.83
C SER A 226 -7.99 8.01 15.94
N VAL A 227 -8.42 6.78 16.27
CA VAL A 227 -9.48 6.54 17.28
C VAL A 227 -8.97 6.55 18.72
N LEU A 228 -7.66 6.28 18.95
CA LEU A 228 -7.00 6.38 20.26
C LEU A 228 -6.30 7.73 20.50
N PRO A 229 -6.54 8.77 19.74
CA PRO A 229 -5.75 9.99 19.50
C PRO A 229 -4.25 9.79 19.82
N ALA A 230 -3.58 8.97 19.00
CA ALA A 230 -2.15 8.71 19.17
C ALA A 230 -1.31 9.98 18.91
N ASP A 231 -0.17 10.09 19.56
CA ASP A 231 0.80 11.17 19.32
C ASP A 231 1.57 10.94 18.02
N ASP A 232 1.84 9.66 17.69
CA ASP A 232 2.56 9.30 16.46
C ASP A 232 2.16 7.89 15.98
N VAL A 233 2.32 7.63 14.68
CA VAL A 233 2.16 6.32 14.06
C VAL A 233 3.45 5.98 13.31
N TRP A 234 4.11 4.87 13.69
CA TRP A 234 5.34 4.43 13.06
C TRP A 234 5.12 3.18 12.21
N ILE A 235 5.47 3.27 10.93
CA ILE A 235 5.38 2.16 9.97
C ILE A 235 6.78 1.59 9.77
N TRP A 236 7.01 0.41 10.30
CA TRP A 236 8.25 -0.34 10.18
C TRP A 236 8.23 -1.25 8.95
N THR A 237 9.23 -1.09 8.10
CA THR A 237 9.39 -1.80 6.82
C THR A 237 10.86 -2.21 6.62
N ASP A 238 11.26 -2.59 5.41
CA ASP A 238 12.61 -3.03 5.05
C ASP A 238 13.44 -1.95 4.31
N VAL A 239 12.96 -0.71 4.29
CA VAL A 239 13.68 0.43 3.69
C VAL A 239 13.82 1.59 4.68
N ASP A 240 14.86 2.40 4.53
CA ASP A 240 15.16 3.52 5.43
C ASP A 240 14.16 4.70 5.36
N GLY A 241 13.09 4.55 4.62
CA GLY A 241 12.05 5.57 4.42
C GLY A 241 11.71 5.75 2.95
N VAL A 242 11.11 6.88 2.62
CA VAL A 242 10.79 7.25 1.23
C VAL A 242 12.05 7.72 0.54
N MET A 243 12.39 7.12 -0.59
CA MET A 243 13.59 7.42 -1.36
C MET A 243 13.31 8.48 -2.43
N THR A 244 14.35 9.23 -2.81
CA THR A 244 14.30 10.21 -3.91
C THR A 244 14.05 9.55 -5.27
N THR A 245 14.35 8.28 -5.42
CA THR A 245 13.98 7.38 -6.53
C THR A 245 14.19 5.92 -6.12
N ASP A 246 13.87 4.97 -7.03
CA ASP A 246 14.17 3.55 -6.82
C ASP A 246 15.70 3.32 -6.82
N PRO A 247 16.30 2.84 -5.73
CA PRO A 247 17.75 2.62 -5.65
C PRO A 247 18.26 1.54 -6.61
N ARG A 248 17.39 0.69 -7.14
CA ARG A 248 17.72 -0.29 -8.18
C ARG A 248 17.98 0.37 -9.54
N ILE A 249 17.40 1.56 -9.77
CA ILE A 249 17.61 2.35 -10.98
C ILE A 249 18.77 3.34 -10.78
N ALA A 250 18.77 4.05 -9.65
CA ALA A 250 19.83 5.02 -9.30
C ALA A 250 20.36 4.71 -7.89
N PRO A 251 21.53 4.04 -7.78
CA PRO A 251 22.10 3.67 -6.49
C PRO A 251 22.43 4.85 -5.56
N GLU A 252 22.55 6.06 -6.11
CA GLU A 252 22.71 7.31 -5.37
C GLU A 252 21.42 7.87 -4.76
N ALA A 253 20.31 7.13 -4.84
CA ALA A 253 19.07 7.52 -4.21
C ALA A 253 19.24 7.74 -2.71
N GLN A 254 18.62 8.81 -2.20
CA GLN A 254 18.71 9.23 -0.81
C GLN A 254 17.35 9.12 -0.12
N THR A 255 17.36 8.86 1.18
CA THR A 255 16.14 8.91 1.98
C THR A 255 15.70 10.36 2.17
N LEU A 256 14.42 10.63 1.96
CA LEU A 256 13.82 11.92 2.25
C LEU A 256 13.55 12.02 3.76
N PRO A 257 14.10 13.02 4.47
CA PRO A 257 13.85 13.18 5.90
C PRO A 257 12.39 13.56 6.17
N GLU A 258 11.78 14.36 5.27
CA GLU A 258 10.39 14.80 5.37
C GLU A 258 9.69 14.78 4.00
N ILE A 259 8.42 14.37 4.02
CA ILE A 259 7.55 14.40 2.85
C ILE A 259 6.14 14.82 3.24
N SER A 260 5.46 15.61 2.41
CA SER A 260 4.08 15.98 2.64
C SER A 260 3.12 14.87 2.19
N TYR A 261 1.90 14.89 2.75
CA TYR A 261 0.85 13.95 2.34
C TYR A 261 0.49 14.04 0.86
N GLY A 262 0.52 15.24 0.28
CA GLY A 262 0.30 15.42 -1.15
C GLY A 262 1.40 14.76 -1.99
N GLU A 263 2.66 14.94 -1.60
CA GLU A 263 3.80 14.33 -2.30
C GLU A 263 3.78 12.81 -2.21
N ILE A 264 3.51 12.24 -1.02
CA ILE A 264 3.47 10.77 -0.89
C ILE A 264 2.29 10.16 -1.63
N ALA A 265 1.16 10.86 -1.72
CA ALA A 265 0.01 10.42 -2.50
C ALA A 265 0.35 10.32 -4.00
N GLU A 266 1.04 11.31 -4.54
CA GLU A 266 1.53 11.30 -5.92
C GLU A 266 2.54 10.16 -6.14
N LEU A 267 3.53 10.01 -5.25
CA LEU A 267 4.53 8.93 -5.36
C LEU A 267 3.88 7.53 -5.34
N ALA A 268 2.94 7.31 -4.44
CA ALA A 268 2.24 6.03 -4.31
C ALA A 268 1.38 5.73 -5.55
N TYR A 269 0.69 6.76 -6.07
CA TYR A 269 -0.12 6.62 -7.27
C TYR A 269 0.73 6.27 -8.50
N TYR A 270 1.91 6.91 -8.62
CA TYR A 270 2.83 6.71 -9.73
C TYR A 270 3.88 5.63 -9.48
N GLY A 271 3.55 4.60 -8.69
CA GLY A 271 4.26 3.32 -8.62
C GLY A 271 5.37 3.21 -7.59
N ALA A 272 5.62 4.22 -6.79
CA ALA A 272 6.52 4.07 -5.65
C ALA A 272 5.91 3.11 -4.62
N LYS A 273 6.71 2.14 -4.17
CA LYS A 273 6.31 1.17 -3.15
C LYS A 273 6.37 1.81 -1.75
N VAL A 274 5.52 2.76 -1.52
CA VAL A 274 5.34 3.49 -0.26
C VAL A 274 3.91 3.31 0.24
N LEU A 275 3.51 4.05 1.25
CA LEU A 275 2.17 3.99 1.82
C LEU A 275 1.09 4.36 0.80
N HIS A 276 0.01 3.58 0.77
CA HIS A 276 -1.13 3.90 -0.08
C HIS A 276 -1.92 5.08 0.50
N PRO A 277 -2.30 6.11 -0.30
CA PRO A 277 -2.97 7.32 0.21
C PRO A 277 -4.23 7.06 1.04
N LYS A 278 -5.04 6.07 0.65
CA LYS A 278 -6.24 5.64 1.39
C LYS A 278 -5.90 5.22 2.82
N THR A 279 -4.75 4.56 3.01
CA THR A 279 -4.39 3.96 4.31
C THR A 279 -3.89 4.98 5.33
N ILE A 280 -3.36 6.11 4.88
CA ILE A 280 -2.85 7.16 5.77
C ILE A 280 -3.88 8.28 6.02
N ARG A 281 -5.00 8.27 5.31
CA ARG A 281 -6.03 9.30 5.42
C ARG A 281 -6.54 9.54 6.86
N PRO A 282 -6.82 8.52 7.68
CA PRO A 282 -7.29 8.74 9.05
C PRO A 282 -6.27 9.51 9.91
N VAL A 283 -4.98 9.24 9.74
CA VAL A 283 -3.89 9.94 10.46
C VAL A 283 -3.78 11.39 9.99
N VAL A 284 -3.93 11.61 8.66
CA VAL A 284 -3.91 12.96 8.07
C VAL A 284 -5.04 13.82 8.61
N GLU A 285 -6.26 13.29 8.58
CA GLU A 285 -7.48 14.00 9.04
C GLU A 285 -7.43 14.30 10.55
N ALA A 286 -6.83 13.40 11.32
CA ALA A 286 -6.62 13.58 12.76
C ALA A 286 -5.42 14.47 13.12
N GLY A 287 -4.59 14.85 12.14
CA GLY A 287 -3.39 15.68 12.38
C GLY A 287 -2.29 14.98 13.17
N ILE A 288 -2.25 13.64 13.14
CA ILE A 288 -1.30 12.80 13.86
C ILE A 288 -0.02 12.65 13.04
N GLY A 289 1.15 12.66 13.72
CA GLY A 289 2.44 12.38 13.07
C GLY A 289 2.50 10.96 12.50
N LEU A 290 3.15 10.81 11.35
CA LEU A 290 3.43 9.48 10.80
C LEU A 290 4.90 9.41 10.38
N ARG A 291 5.56 8.29 10.70
CA ARG A 291 6.96 8.04 10.35
C ARG A 291 7.12 6.69 9.68
N ILE A 292 7.95 6.62 8.65
CA ILE A 292 8.36 5.37 7.99
C ILE A 292 9.77 5.06 8.45
N CYS A 293 9.97 3.86 9.02
CA CYS A 293 11.22 3.42 9.64
C CYS A 293 11.67 2.08 9.08
N ASN A 294 12.99 1.80 9.16
CA ASN A 294 13.55 0.52 8.75
C ASN A 294 13.75 -0.40 9.97
N THR A 295 13.11 -1.56 9.93
CA THR A 295 13.25 -2.58 10.98
C THR A 295 14.69 -3.08 11.12
N PHE A 296 15.44 -3.13 10.02
CA PHE A 296 16.82 -3.63 9.98
C PHE A 296 17.87 -2.53 10.18
N ASN A 297 17.45 -1.27 10.23
CA ASN A 297 18.28 -0.11 10.52
C ASN A 297 17.54 0.89 11.44
N PRO A 298 17.18 0.47 12.67
CA PRO A 298 16.32 1.25 13.55
C PRO A 298 16.94 2.56 14.05
N SER A 299 18.26 2.72 13.94
CA SER A 299 18.96 3.97 14.26
C SER A 299 18.78 5.05 13.18
N HIS A 300 18.37 4.68 11.96
CA HIS A 300 18.06 5.65 10.91
C HIS A 300 16.76 6.39 11.22
N PRO A 301 16.72 7.74 11.14
CA PRO A 301 15.56 8.53 11.52
C PRO A 301 14.31 8.28 10.67
N GLY A 302 14.46 7.63 9.51
CA GLY A 302 13.36 7.37 8.59
C GLY A 302 12.85 8.60 7.85
N THR A 303 11.63 8.52 7.34
CA THR A 303 10.92 9.63 6.70
C THR A 303 9.72 10.05 7.54
N ARG A 304 9.65 11.32 7.90
CA ARG A 304 8.49 11.90 8.59
C ARG A 304 7.48 12.43 7.59
N LEU A 305 6.22 12.03 7.75
CA LEU A 305 5.11 12.62 7.01
C LEU A 305 4.60 13.86 7.73
N ILE A 306 4.44 14.94 6.98
CA ILE A 306 3.95 16.22 7.47
C ILE A 306 2.66 16.63 6.76
N ALA A 307 1.75 17.28 7.49
CA ALA A 307 0.51 17.77 6.92
C ALA A 307 0.77 18.82 5.83
N ASN A 308 -0.05 18.82 4.78
CA ASN A 308 0.01 19.84 3.73
C ASN A 308 -0.17 21.23 4.35
N GLY A 309 0.89 22.05 4.35
CA GLY A 309 0.86 23.43 4.82
C GLY A 309 0.99 23.66 6.33
N GLN A 310 1.15 22.63 7.15
CA GLN A 310 1.35 22.75 8.60
C GLN A 310 2.46 21.82 9.11
N GLY A 311 3.66 22.36 9.26
CA GLY A 311 4.68 21.77 10.13
C GLY A 311 4.74 22.61 11.41
N ASN A 312 4.44 22.06 12.58
CA ASN A 312 4.59 22.69 13.91
C ASN A 312 4.18 24.17 13.99
N GLY A 313 3.01 24.55 13.44
CA GLY A 313 2.53 25.94 13.44
C GLY A 313 3.23 26.90 12.46
N LYS A 314 4.18 26.43 11.65
CA LYS A 314 4.79 27.19 10.55
C LYS A 314 4.32 26.65 9.20
N LYS A 315 4.05 27.55 8.25
CA LYS A 315 3.77 27.14 6.85
C LYS A 315 4.94 26.28 6.37
N TYR A 316 4.63 25.06 5.92
CA TYR A 316 5.61 24.19 5.29
C TYR A 316 6.25 24.90 4.10
N LYS A 317 7.56 25.15 4.20
CA LYS A 317 8.38 25.59 3.07
C LYS A 317 9.24 24.42 2.67
N PRO A 318 8.99 23.79 1.52
CA PRO A 318 9.81 22.69 1.05
C PRO A 318 11.26 23.20 0.86
N GLU A 319 12.23 22.49 1.44
CA GLU A 319 13.65 22.80 1.27
C GLU A 319 14.10 22.60 -0.17
N LYS A 320 13.51 21.64 -0.87
CA LYS A 320 13.79 21.32 -2.26
C LYS A 320 12.54 21.50 -3.12
N VAL A 321 12.73 22.04 -4.32
CA VAL A 321 11.66 22.26 -5.31
C VAL A 321 11.12 20.93 -5.83
N MET A 322 12.00 20.01 -6.20
CA MET A 322 11.71 18.63 -6.60
C MET A 322 12.33 17.70 -5.55
N LYS A 323 11.62 16.66 -5.15
CA LYS A 323 12.05 15.74 -4.10
C LYS A 323 12.29 14.33 -4.58
N ALA A 324 11.45 13.85 -5.48
CA ALA A 324 11.56 12.48 -5.93
C ALA A 324 11.15 12.33 -7.40
N VAL A 325 11.63 11.26 -8.01
CA VAL A 325 11.20 10.79 -9.33
C VAL A 325 10.84 9.31 -9.24
N THR A 326 9.71 8.94 -9.85
CA THR A 326 9.21 7.57 -9.90
C THR A 326 8.81 7.19 -11.31
N ALA A 327 8.64 5.88 -11.57
CA ALA A 327 8.26 5.36 -12.88
C ALA A 327 7.22 4.24 -12.76
N ILE A 328 6.16 4.31 -13.57
CA ILE A 328 5.27 3.17 -13.85
C ILE A 328 5.69 2.59 -15.19
N ARG A 329 6.13 1.35 -15.18
CA ARG A 329 6.51 0.59 -16.39
C ARG A 329 5.32 -0.20 -16.93
N LYS A 330 5.48 -0.78 -18.13
CA LYS A 330 4.48 -1.65 -18.78
C LYS A 330 3.13 -0.95 -18.94
N GLN A 331 3.17 0.22 -19.53
CA GLN A 331 1.99 0.97 -19.94
C GLN A 331 1.97 1.07 -21.46
N ARG A 332 0.80 1.31 -22.04
CA ARG A 332 0.63 1.70 -23.44
C ARG A 332 -0.23 2.95 -23.51
N LEU A 333 0.07 3.83 -24.44
CA LEU A 333 -0.81 4.94 -24.78
C LEU A 333 -1.86 4.43 -25.75
N VAL A 334 -3.12 4.51 -25.37
CA VAL A 334 -4.27 4.28 -26.24
C VAL A 334 -4.75 5.63 -26.76
N THR A 335 -4.94 5.73 -28.07
CA THR A 335 -5.37 6.97 -28.73
C THR A 335 -6.61 6.72 -29.56
N ILE A 336 -7.63 7.55 -29.35
CA ILE A 336 -8.79 7.68 -30.22
C ILE A 336 -8.54 8.93 -31.03
N GLU A 337 -8.53 8.82 -32.37
CA GLU A 337 -8.16 9.88 -33.29
C GLU A 337 -9.20 10.01 -34.39
N GLY A 338 -9.69 11.22 -34.61
CA GLY A 338 -10.67 11.49 -35.67
C GLY A 338 -11.01 12.95 -35.79
N ARG A 339 -11.11 13.44 -37.04
CA ARG A 339 -11.46 14.83 -37.32
C ARG A 339 -12.94 15.14 -37.07
N GLY A 340 -13.80 14.12 -37.14
CA GLY A 340 -15.23 14.23 -36.81
C GLY A 340 -15.53 14.34 -35.32
N MET A 341 -14.54 14.16 -34.46
CA MET A 341 -14.71 14.32 -32.99
C MET A 341 -14.82 15.79 -32.55
N LEU A 342 -14.40 16.73 -33.39
CA LEU A 342 -14.34 18.15 -33.02
C LEU A 342 -15.72 18.70 -32.65
N GLY A 343 -15.88 19.18 -31.42
CA GLY A 343 -17.12 19.77 -30.92
C GLY A 343 -18.26 18.78 -30.68
N VAL A 344 -18.03 17.46 -30.76
CA VAL A 344 -19.05 16.44 -30.52
C VAL A 344 -19.12 16.14 -29.01
N PRO A 345 -20.24 16.50 -28.33
CA PRO A 345 -20.37 16.23 -26.89
C PRO A 345 -20.39 14.72 -26.57
N GLY A 346 -19.73 14.32 -25.49
CA GLY A 346 -19.87 12.99 -24.91
C GLY A 346 -18.88 11.95 -25.42
N VAL A 347 -17.99 12.23 -26.37
CA VAL A 347 -16.97 11.29 -26.87
C VAL A 347 -16.08 10.81 -25.72
N ALA A 348 -15.56 11.72 -24.89
CA ALA A 348 -14.74 11.35 -23.72
C ALA A 348 -15.53 10.49 -22.71
N ALA A 349 -16.80 10.80 -22.46
CA ALA A 349 -17.63 10.02 -21.54
C ALA A 349 -17.82 8.58 -22.03
N ARG A 350 -18.08 8.39 -23.32
CA ARG A 350 -18.22 7.05 -23.95
C ARG A 350 -16.89 6.30 -23.94
N ALA A 351 -15.78 6.97 -24.25
CA ALA A 351 -14.44 6.38 -24.21
C ALA A 351 -14.10 5.85 -22.82
N PHE A 352 -14.19 6.68 -21.80
CA PHE A 352 -13.87 6.25 -20.43
C PHE A 352 -14.90 5.30 -19.83
N GLY A 353 -16.17 5.35 -20.27
CA GLY A 353 -17.18 4.35 -19.94
C GLY A 353 -16.82 2.97 -20.49
N ALA A 354 -16.35 2.89 -21.74
CA ALA A 354 -15.86 1.65 -22.34
C ALA A 354 -14.65 1.10 -21.59
N VAL A 355 -13.66 1.93 -21.26
CA VAL A 355 -12.50 1.52 -20.48
C VAL A 355 -12.91 1.03 -19.08
N ALA A 356 -13.81 1.73 -18.40
CA ALA A 356 -14.32 1.33 -17.08
C ALA A 356 -15.02 -0.03 -17.11
N SER A 357 -15.72 -0.37 -18.19
CA SER A 357 -16.40 -1.68 -18.34
C SER A 357 -15.43 -2.85 -18.37
N THR A 358 -14.15 -2.63 -18.72
CA THR A 358 -13.08 -3.64 -18.65
C THR A 358 -12.44 -3.78 -17.27
N GLY A 359 -12.84 -2.96 -16.28
CA GLY A 359 -12.22 -2.90 -14.97
C GLY A 359 -10.85 -2.22 -14.96
N THR A 360 -10.44 -1.55 -16.06
CA THR A 360 -9.11 -0.96 -16.22
C THR A 360 -9.07 0.46 -15.66
N SER A 361 -8.02 0.76 -14.87
CA SER A 361 -7.71 2.11 -14.39
C SER A 361 -6.88 2.88 -15.41
N VAL A 362 -7.11 4.18 -15.51
CA VAL A 362 -6.40 5.10 -16.41
C VAL A 362 -5.50 6.03 -15.59
N PRO A 363 -4.18 5.77 -15.50
CA PRO A 363 -3.27 6.56 -14.68
C PRO A 363 -2.91 7.93 -15.26
N LEU A 364 -3.05 8.13 -16.57
CA LEU A 364 -2.72 9.39 -17.24
C LEU A 364 -3.66 9.63 -18.42
N ILE A 365 -4.15 10.87 -18.52
CA ILE A 365 -5.00 11.32 -19.63
C ILE A 365 -4.35 12.58 -20.20
N THR A 366 -4.29 12.65 -21.53
CA THR A 366 -3.90 13.85 -22.26
C THR A 366 -4.80 14.02 -23.49
N GLN A 367 -5.15 15.24 -23.80
CA GLN A 367 -6.01 15.55 -24.94
C GLN A 367 -5.37 16.67 -25.76
N ALA A 368 -5.37 16.54 -27.08
CA ALA A 368 -4.96 17.62 -27.96
C ALA A 368 -5.93 18.80 -27.86
N SER A 369 -5.42 20.00 -27.86
CA SER A 369 -6.23 21.24 -27.80
C SER A 369 -7.23 21.40 -28.94
N SER A 370 -7.04 20.67 -30.06
CA SER A 370 -7.95 20.62 -31.19
C SER A 370 -9.13 19.66 -31.05
N GLU A 371 -9.23 18.94 -29.87
CA GLU A 371 -10.24 17.89 -29.64
C GLU A 371 -10.24 16.75 -30.68
N GLN A 372 -9.25 16.69 -31.57
CA GLN A 372 -9.15 15.66 -32.60
C GLN A 372 -8.55 14.34 -32.11
N SER A 373 -8.04 14.32 -30.92
CA SER A 373 -7.54 13.09 -30.30
C SER A 373 -7.68 13.10 -28.78
N ILE A 374 -8.04 11.95 -28.24
CA ILE A 374 -8.01 11.65 -26.81
C ILE A 374 -6.98 10.54 -26.62
N CYS A 375 -5.96 10.81 -25.82
CA CYS A 375 -4.90 9.85 -25.53
C CYS A 375 -4.83 9.59 -24.02
N PHE A 376 -4.69 8.33 -23.63
CA PHE A 376 -4.59 7.94 -22.22
C PHE A 376 -3.74 6.69 -22.06
N ALA A 377 -3.14 6.53 -20.88
CA ALA A 377 -2.32 5.37 -20.57
C ALA A 377 -3.16 4.28 -19.89
N VAL A 378 -2.87 3.02 -20.25
CA VAL A 378 -3.42 1.82 -19.58
C VAL A 378 -2.31 0.78 -19.41
N PRO A 379 -2.44 -0.18 -18.45
CA PRO A 379 -1.51 -1.29 -18.35
C PRO A 379 -1.42 -2.08 -19.66
N SER A 380 -0.21 -2.48 -20.05
CA SER A 380 0.03 -3.21 -21.30
C SER A 380 -0.82 -4.48 -21.41
N GLU A 381 -1.02 -5.18 -20.30
CA GLU A 381 -1.83 -6.40 -20.23
C GLU A 381 -3.33 -6.16 -20.47
N ALA A 382 -3.84 -4.97 -20.12
CA ALA A 382 -5.24 -4.61 -20.31
C ALA A 382 -5.52 -4.01 -21.69
N THR A 383 -4.49 -3.64 -22.45
CA THR A 383 -4.64 -2.93 -23.72
C THR A 383 -5.51 -3.66 -24.74
N PRO A 384 -5.40 -4.99 -24.96
CA PRO A 384 -6.25 -5.67 -25.94
C PRO A 384 -7.74 -5.56 -25.62
N SER A 385 -8.15 -5.79 -24.37
CA SER A 385 -9.56 -5.68 -23.96
C SER A 385 -10.08 -4.26 -24.01
N VAL A 386 -9.22 -3.27 -23.73
CA VAL A 386 -9.57 -1.85 -23.84
C VAL A 386 -9.79 -1.44 -25.29
N LEU A 387 -8.91 -1.85 -26.22
CA LEU A 387 -9.08 -1.57 -27.65
C LEU A 387 -10.39 -2.18 -28.19
N GLU A 388 -10.66 -3.45 -27.90
CA GLU A 388 -11.90 -4.12 -28.28
C GLU A 388 -13.14 -3.39 -27.76
N ALA A 389 -13.13 -2.98 -26.48
CA ALA A 389 -14.25 -2.24 -25.90
C ALA A 389 -14.47 -0.86 -26.56
N LEU A 390 -13.40 -0.17 -26.93
CA LEU A 390 -13.46 1.13 -27.63
C LEU A 390 -13.96 0.97 -29.06
N GLU A 391 -13.44 0.02 -29.83
CA GLU A 391 -13.87 -0.26 -31.21
C GLU A 391 -15.37 -0.63 -31.25
N LYS A 392 -15.83 -1.39 -30.25
CA LYS A 392 -17.25 -1.73 -30.12
C LYS A 392 -18.14 -0.53 -29.82
N VAL A 393 -17.71 0.38 -28.94
CA VAL A 393 -18.48 1.58 -28.58
C VAL A 393 -18.50 2.62 -29.70
N PHE A 394 -17.44 2.68 -30.50
CA PHE A 394 -17.29 3.66 -31.61
C PHE A 394 -17.45 3.04 -32.99
N VAL A 395 -18.13 1.90 -33.12
CA VAL A 395 -18.30 1.19 -34.39
C VAL A 395 -18.90 2.08 -35.50
N HIS A 396 -19.92 2.87 -35.20
CA HIS A 396 -20.58 3.75 -36.17
C HIS A 396 -19.67 4.91 -36.58
N GLU A 397 -19.00 5.54 -35.60
CA GLU A 397 -18.10 6.65 -35.91
C GLU A 397 -16.84 6.19 -36.67
N LEU A 398 -16.43 4.93 -36.51
CA LEU A 398 -15.36 4.35 -37.35
C LEU A 398 -15.85 4.01 -38.76
N GLU A 399 -17.10 3.54 -38.92
CA GLU A 399 -17.72 3.27 -40.22
C GLU A 399 -18.00 4.56 -40.99
N ASP A 400 -18.40 5.62 -40.29
CA ASP A 400 -18.74 6.94 -40.88
C ASP A 400 -17.49 7.84 -41.05
N GLU A 401 -16.29 7.37 -40.71
CA GLU A 401 -15.01 8.11 -40.75
C GLU A 401 -14.98 9.38 -39.86
N ASP A 402 -15.86 9.48 -38.86
CA ASP A 402 -15.82 10.53 -37.83
C ASP A 402 -14.67 10.27 -36.84
N ILE A 403 -14.38 8.99 -36.54
CA ILE A 403 -13.18 8.51 -35.90
C ILE A 403 -12.33 7.80 -36.93
N ASP A 404 -11.12 8.30 -37.17
CA ASP A 404 -10.21 7.73 -38.15
C ASP A 404 -9.66 6.36 -37.67
N ARG A 405 -9.35 6.25 -36.36
CA ARG A 405 -8.82 5.01 -35.76
C ARG A 405 -8.80 5.03 -34.23
N VAL A 406 -8.79 3.83 -33.66
CA VAL A 406 -8.41 3.54 -32.28
C VAL A 406 -7.15 2.69 -32.31
N TRP A 407 -6.10 3.11 -31.62
CA TRP A 407 -4.81 2.42 -31.68
C TRP A 407 -4.02 2.56 -30.39
N SER A 408 -2.97 1.77 -30.20
CA SER A 408 -2.04 1.90 -29.08
C SER A 408 -0.58 1.93 -29.52
N THR A 409 0.25 2.54 -28.71
CA THR A 409 1.71 2.48 -28.85
C THR A 409 2.24 1.10 -28.47
N GLU A 410 3.54 0.88 -28.70
CA GLU A 410 4.32 -0.12 -27.98
C GLU A 410 4.43 0.26 -26.50
N ASP A 411 5.11 -0.59 -25.71
CA ASP A 411 5.26 -0.36 -24.27
C ASP A 411 5.99 0.95 -23.95
N VAL A 412 5.40 1.72 -23.07
CA VAL A 412 5.93 3.00 -22.57
C VAL A 412 6.04 3.00 -21.06
N SER A 413 6.69 4.01 -20.52
CA SER A 413 6.75 4.26 -19.07
C SER A 413 6.26 5.67 -18.74
N ILE A 414 5.49 5.78 -17.65
CA ILE A 414 5.11 7.07 -17.09
C ILE A 414 6.17 7.44 -16.05
N ILE A 415 6.88 8.54 -16.26
CA ILE A 415 7.87 9.09 -15.34
C ILE A 415 7.23 10.28 -14.64
N THR A 416 7.26 10.30 -13.32
CA THR A 416 6.68 11.39 -12.54
C THR A 416 7.71 12.00 -11.62
N VAL A 417 7.92 13.31 -11.75
CA VAL A 417 8.70 14.14 -10.83
C VAL A 417 7.75 14.73 -9.80
N VAL A 418 8.08 14.57 -8.52
CA VAL A 418 7.22 14.99 -7.39
C VAL A 418 7.96 15.98 -6.51
N GLY A 419 7.26 17.03 -6.08
CA GLY A 419 7.75 17.98 -5.09
C GLY A 419 6.79 19.16 -4.89
N ALA A 420 6.33 19.37 -3.67
CA ALA A 420 5.43 20.49 -3.33
C ALA A 420 6.07 21.87 -3.56
N GLY A 421 7.41 21.94 -3.61
CA GLY A 421 8.15 23.17 -3.94
C GLY A 421 8.02 23.60 -5.40
N MET A 422 7.50 22.75 -6.29
CA MET A 422 7.26 23.10 -7.69
C MET A 422 6.14 24.14 -7.82
N ARG A 423 5.19 24.11 -6.90
CA ARG A 423 4.09 25.05 -6.85
C ARG A 423 4.63 26.46 -6.71
N HIS A 424 4.22 27.35 -7.60
CA HIS A 424 4.66 28.73 -7.66
C HIS A 424 6.16 28.96 -7.96
N THR A 425 6.92 27.91 -8.33
CA THR A 425 8.32 28.03 -8.71
C THR A 425 8.44 28.11 -10.23
N VAL A 426 8.90 29.26 -10.73
CA VAL A 426 9.07 29.51 -12.17
C VAL A 426 10.19 28.64 -12.73
N GLY A 427 9.97 28.12 -13.95
CA GLY A 427 11.00 27.44 -14.73
C GLY A 427 11.21 25.95 -14.39
N VAL A 428 10.41 25.34 -13.50
CA VAL A 428 10.54 23.93 -13.15
C VAL A 428 10.36 23.02 -14.36
N ALA A 429 9.27 23.18 -15.12
CA ALA A 429 9.02 22.41 -16.31
C ALA A 429 10.17 22.57 -17.34
N GLY A 430 10.65 23.80 -17.54
CA GLY A 430 11.80 24.04 -18.42
C GLY A 430 13.04 23.25 -18.01
N ARG A 431 13.39 23.17 -16.71
CA ARG A 431 14.50 22.35 -16.22
C ARG A 431 14.30 20.87 -16.48
N VAL A 432 13.08 20.35 -16.21
CA VAL A 432 12.73 18.95 -16.44
C VAL A 432 12.88 18.58 -17.90
N PHE A 433 12.28 19.35 -18.83
CA PHE A 433 12.35 19.08 -20.28
C PHE A 433 13.75 19.27 -20.85
N SER A 434 14.47 20.31 -20.43
CA SER A 434 15.86 20.52 -20.87
C SER A 434 16.76 19.37 -20.43
N GLN A 435 16.57 18.86 -19.21
CA GLN A 435 17.35 17.72 -18.72
C GLN A 435 17.07 16.44 -19.54
N LEU A 436 15.83 16.16 -19.88
CA LEU A 436 15.47 15.03 -20.74
C LEU A 436 16.07 15.17 -22.15
N GLY A 437 15.88 16.35 -22.77
CA GLY A 437 16.43 16.64 -24.08
C GLY A 437 17.96 16.53 -24.16
N ASN A 438 18.67 17.07 -23.15
CA ASN A 438 20.13 16.96 -23.06
C ASN A 438 20.64 15.50 -22.90
N ASN A 439 19.77 14.59 -22.44
CA ASN A 439 20.07 13.16 -22.33
C ASN A 439 19.38 12.33 -23.45
N SER A 440 18.95 12.98 -24.54
CA SER A 440 18.35 12.34 -25.72
C SER A 440 17.10 11.52 -25.41
N VAL A 441 16.33 11.91 -24.40
CA VAL A 441 15.06 11.26 -24.05
C VAL A 441 13.91 12.03 -24.71
N ASN A 442 13.13 11.35 -25.56
CA ASN A 442 11.95 11.90 -26.17
C ASN A 442 10.72 11.78 -25.25
N VAL A 443 9.90 12.83 -25.20
CA VAL A 443 8.66 12.85 -24.40
C VAL A 443 7.47 12.68 -25.34
N LEU A 444 6.71 11.61 -25.16
CA LEU A 444 5.56 11.23 -26.00
C LEU A 444 4.26 11.92 -25.55
N ALA A 445 4.07 12.09 -24.25
CA ALA A 445 2.91 12.76 -23.68
C ALA A 445 3.26 13.40 -22.33
N ILE A 446 2.46 14.38 -21.91
CA ILE A 446 2.66 15.16 -20.70
C ILE A 446 1.32 15.30 -20.00
N ALA A 447 1.32 15.15 -18.67
CA ALA A 447 0.19 15.51 -17.85
C ALA A 447 0.68 16.23 -16.58
N GLN A 448 0.02 17.31 -16.21
CA GLN A 448 0.24 18.02 -14.97
C GLN A 448 -1.10 18.29 -14.30
N GLY A 449 -1.26 17.81 -13.06
CA GLY A 449 -2.47 18.04 -12.27
C GLY A 449 -2.53 19.48 -11.73
N SER A 450 -3.74 19.93 -11.40
CA SER A 450 -3.98 21.25 -10.80
C SER A 450 -3.34 21.41 -9.40
N SER A 451 -2.89 20.32 -8.78
CA SER A 451 -2.16 20.36 -7.51
C SER A 451 -0.77 20.99 -7.63
N GLU A 452 -0.19 21.02 -8.85
CA GLU A 452 1.18 21.47 -9.14
C GLU A 452 2.28 20.77 -8.32
N VAL A 453 1.96 19.62 -7.73
CA VAL A 453 2.88 18.83 -6.89
C VAL A 453 3.64 17.80 -7.70
N SER A 454 3.16 17.48 -8.91
CA SER A 454 3.77 16.51 -9.81
C SER A 454 3.77 16.97 -11.27
N ILE A 455 4.75 16.49 -12.03
CA ILE A 455 4.80 16.56 -13.50
C ILE A 455 4.99 15.13 -13.99
N SER A 456 4.03 14.60 -14.76
CA SER A 456 4.07 13.28 -15.33
C SER A 456 4.36 13.34 -16.83
N LEU A 457 5.27 12.49 -17.28
CA LEU A 457 5.80 12.43 -18.62
C LEU A 457 5.72 10.99 -19.11
N VAL A 458 5.38 10.79 -20.37
CA VAL A 458 5.44 9.46 -20.98
C VAL A 458 6.65 9.40 -21.89
N VAL A 459 7.46 8.37 -21.71
CA VAL A 459 8.65 8.09 -22.52
C VAL A 459 8.61 6.66 -23.05
N ASP A 460 9.40 6.37 -24.08
CA ASP A 460 9.59 5.00 -24.54
C ASP A 460 10.11 4.10 -23.40
N SER A 461 9.69 2.85 -23.39
CA SER A 461 10.09 1.87 -22.37
C SER A 461 11.63 1.71 -22.30
N ALA A 462 12.33 1.80 -23.44
CA ALA A 462 13.78 1.72 -23.52
C ALA A 462 14.49 2.90 -22.83
N ASP A 463 13.85 4.07 -22.78
CA ASP A 463 14.43 5.28 -22.19
C ASP A 463 14.16 5.43 -20.69
N THR A 464 13.37 4.53 -20.10
CA THR A 464 12.89 4.63 -18.69
C THR A 464 14.02 4.90 -17.70
N GLU A 465 15.08 4.11 -17.74
CA GLU A 465 16.18 4.24 -16.77
C GLU A 465 16.99 5.52 -16.98
N ASN A 466 17.24 5.87 -18.25
CA ASN A 466 17.94 7.09 -18.61
C ASN A 466 17.15 8.33 -18.16
N ALA A 467 15.83 8.33 -18.38
CA ALA A 467 14.92 9.39 -17.94
C ALA A 467 14.95 9.55 -16.43
N VAL A 468 14.79 8.45 -15.67
CA VAL A 468 14.81 8.48 -14.20
C VAL A 468 16.16 8.98 -13.68
N LYS A 469 17.29 8.43 -14.16
CA LYS A 469 18.64 8.82 -13.74
C LYS A 469 18.93 10.29 -14.04
N SER A 470 18.52 10.75 -15.23
CA SER A 470 18.76 12.14 -15.62
C SER A 470 17.95 13.13 -14.77
N LEU A 471 16.68 12.83 -14.51
CA LEU A 471 15.83 13.68 -13.65
C LEU A 471 16.23 13.60 -12.18
N HIS A 472 16.68 12.44 -11.69
CA HIS A 472 17.17 12.28 -10.32
C HIS A 472 18.39 13.17 -10.04
N ARG A 473 19.27 13.40 -11.02
CA ARG A 473 20.40 14.34 -10.88
C ARG A 473 19.95 15.76 -10.57
N LEU A 474 18.76 16.21 -11.04
CA LEU A 474 18.20 17.52 -10.69
C LEU A 474 17.72 17.59 -9.24
N ILE A 475 17.50 16.45 -8.61
CA ILE A 475 16.96 16.35 -7.25
C ILE A 475 18.08 16.32 -6.22
N VAL A 476 19.20 15.67 -6.55
CA VAL A 476 20.32 15.48 -5.61
C VAL A 476 21.40 16.55 -5.73
N GLN A 477 21.38 17.37 -6.79
CA GLN A 477 22.19 18.58 -6.92
C GLN A 477 21.56 19.72 -6.09
#